data_00194d1b29100b0555c0e55d11646345
#
_entry.id   00194d1b29100b0555c0e55d11646345
#
_cell.length_a   1.000
_cell.length_b   1.000
_cell.length_c   1.000
_cell.angle_alpha   90.00
_cell.angle_beta   90.00
_cell.angle_gamma   90.00
#
_symmetry.space_group_name_H-M   'P 1'
#
loop_
_entity.id
_entity.type
_entity.pdbx_description
1 polymer ?
#
loop_
_entity_poly.entity_id
_entity_poly.type
_entity_poly.pdbx_seq_one_letter_code
_entity_poly.pdbx_strand_id
1 'polypeptide(L)'
;MLSIPLYPQSATPSRFSFKTALEDTFLTEGLTSNVVAEIRTMGDTLTWFGTGQGLALHDGHRIYAHQITAELLDDGQITNLVPQGGIPAIAVMGDTMAIAYSGDDGSIQVGYGLTLTYSAEDTSGITWTYLQQPTDNEADTIKPFGEGYFRQLPVTVPQANVTYDAHLSGEFLWTASWAGGLRRYHLTKKVWENVPLPMDDQDSLSLCDGEGFDVSASDSRPILTDYYLNPRDPGDGGNHNHKAFSVIVFGDTIWVGTANGINKGILIKEIVETQPNVFEILDCIEWEHYSFPDDGLSGNFVVGLAKQFWNGQITVWAASMHADSPGEMRGLSYTRDNGLSWSTALLGERVYNVFAKDSLVLAATATGLWKSLDGENWAKFQAVTDTTFMAQNQILTDIVYTVALDERDTTLNLWIGTPDGVALSSDMHGSSWSIYQTEYDTTEVYAYPNPFSPFSHNQLGNDGYIRFHTGKVVNTIIELNIFNFGMEKVYSETFDLNTYRGAIKWNGRDLN
;
A
#
# COMPACT_ATOMS: atom_id res chain seq x y z
N MET A 1 -5.93 30.79 13.93
CA MET A 1 -5.25 29.53 13.70
C MET A 1 -5.66 29.08 12.30
N LEU A 2 -4.74 29.05 11.35
CA LEU A 2 -5.02 28.51 10.04
C LEU A 2 -5.02 26.99 10.21
N SER A 3 -6.18 26.36 10.11
CA SER A 3 -6.28 24.92 9.94
C SER A 3 -5.68 24.58 8.58
N ILE A 4 -4.49 24.02 8.57
CA ILE A 4 -3.96 23.35 7.40
C ILE A 4 -4.82 22.10 7.25
N PRO A 5 -5.52 21.89 6.12
CA PRO A 5 -6.22 20.65 5.90
C PRO A 5 -5.19 19.53 5.94
N LEU A 6 -5.29 18.65 6.92
CA LEU A 6 -4.53 17.40 6.97
C LEU A 6 -5.10 16.50 5.87
N TYR A 7 -4.50 16.60 4.69
CA TYR A 7 -4.70 15.56 3.69
C TYR A 7 -4.16 14.25 4.27
N PRO A 8 -4.88 13.16 4.12
CA PRO A 8 -4.37 11.85 4.53
C PRO A 8 -3.01 11.65 3.88
N GLN A 9 -2.01 11.48 4.69
CA GLN A 9 -0.72 11.03 4.16
C GLN A 9 -0.94 9.57 3.79
N SER A 10 -1.19 9.31 2.51
CA SER A 10 -1.32 7.95 2.02
C SER A 10 -0.08 7.16 2.40
N ALA A 11 -0.26 5.90 2.77
CA ALA A 11 0.85 4.95 2.94
C ALA A 11 1.60 4.74 1.63
N THR A 12 0.93 5.00 0.51
CA THR A 12 1.52 5.03 -0.82
C THR A 12 2.19 6.38 -1.09
N PRO A 13 3.22 6.42 -1.94
CA PRO A 13 3.90 7.66 -2.32
C PRO A 13 2.91 8.71 -2.81
N SER A 14 2.94 9.89 -2.23
CA SER A 14 2.04 11.00 -2.57
C SER A 14 2.34 11.68 -3.91
N ARG A 15 3.30 11.21 -4.67
CA ARG A 15 3.62 11.72 -6.01
C ARG A 15 4.02 10.57 -6.92
N PHE A 16 3.08 10.17 -7.75
CA PHE A 16 3.36 9.43 -8.96
C PHE A 16 3.54 10.45 -10.08
N SER A 17 4.73 10.56 -10.66
CA SER A 17 4.90 11.38 -11.85
C SER A 17 4.36 10.60 -13.04
N PHE A 18 3.23 11.05 -13.61
CA PHE A 18 2.71 10.47 -14.83
C PHE A 18 3.56 10.94 -16.01
N LYS A 19 4.13 10.00 -16.74
CA LYS A 19 4.45 10.19 -18.14
C LYS A 19 3.37 9.53 -18.96
N THR A 20 2.67 10.35 -19.71
CA THR A 20 1.71 9.93 -20.72
C THR A 20 2.36 8.99 -21.71
N ALA A 21 1.69 7.86 -21.94
CA ALA A 21 1.83 6.97 -23.08
C ALA A 21 3.17 6.28 -23.26
N LEU A 22 3.22 5.03 -22.85
CA LEU A 22 4.01 4.04 -23.59
C LEU A 22 3.30 3.83 -24.93
N GLU A 23 3.75 4.54 -25.98
CA GLU A 23 3.20 4.39 -27.33
C GLU A 23 3.63 3.11 -28.05
N ASP A 24 4.44 2.24 -27.43
CA ASP A 24 4.95 1.03 -28.07
C ASP A 24 4.54 -0.24 -27.34
N THR A 25 3.94 -1.12 -28.12
CA THR A 25 3.44 -2.46 -27.76
C THR A 25 4.56 -3.50 -27.52
N PHE A 26 5.76 -3.08 -27.20
CA PHE A 26 6.86 -3.99 -26.90
C PHE A 26 7.12 -4.06 -25.39
N LEU A 27 7.30 -5.29 -24.89
CA LEU A 27 7.79 -5.54 -23.53
C LEU A 27 9.09 -4.76 -23.32
N THR A 28 9.04 -3.67 -22.56
CA THR A 28 10.24 -2.94 -22.18
C THR A 28 10.95 -3.71 -21.07
N GLU A 29 12.23 -3.99 -21.25
CA GLU A 29 13.04 -4.55 -20.17
C GLU A 29 13.09 -3.56 -19.00
N GLY A 30 12.87 -4.06 -17.78
CA GLY A 30 12.97 -3.29 -16.55
C GLY A 30 11.63 -2.90 -15.90
N LEU A 31 11.74 -2.10 -14.87
CA LEU A 31 10.59 -1.56 -14.13
C LEU A 31 9.85 -0.51 -14.96
N THR A 32 8.56 -0.40 -14.75
CA THR A 32 7.72 0.67 -15.32
C THR A 32 7.98 2.03 -14.65
N SER A 33 8.42 2.01 -13.38
CA SER A 33 8.82 3.20 -12.62
C SER A 33 9.76 2.78 -11.48
N ASN A 34 10.65 3.69 -11.05
CA ASN A 34 11.49 3.46 -9.87
C ASN A 34 10.74 3.54 -8.55
N VAL A 35 9.55 4.12 -8.52
CA VAL A 35 8.70 4.09 -7.33
C VAL A 35 8.01 2.74 -7.26
N VAL A 36 8.38 1.90 -6.29
CA VAL A 36 7.81 0.57 -6.09
C VAL A 36 7.10 0.54 -4.74
N ALA A 37 5.77 0.54 -4.79
CA ALA A 37 4.91 0.66 -3.63
C ALA A 37 4.41 -0.69 -3.10
N GLU A 38 4.33 -1.70 -3.97
CA GLU A 38 3.77 -3.00 -3.63
C GLU A 38 4.57 -4.14 -4.26
N ILE A 39 4.75 -5.25 -3.55
CA ILE A 39 5.43 -6.46 -4.04
C ILE A 39 4.62 -7.68 -3.61
N ARG A 40 4.30 -8.55 -4.56
CA ARG A 40 3.65 -9.84 -4.30
C ARG A 40 4.34 -10.96 -5.06
N THR A 41 4.65 -12.05 -4.38
CA THR A 41 5.12 -13.29 -4.98
C THR A 41 3.95 -14.19 -5.33
N MET A 42 4.02 -14.90 -6.45
CA MET A 42 2.96 -15.77 -6.94
C MET A 42 3.55 -16.99 -7.67
N GLY A 43 2.88 -18.14 -7.54
CA GLY A 43 3.31 -19.38 -8.18
C GLY A 43 4.75 -19.76 -7.82
N ASP A 44 5.43 -20.44 -8.73
CA ASP A 44 6.78 -20.95 -8.48
C ASP A 44 7.90 -19.94 -8.77
N THR A 45 7.66 -18.94 -9.61
CA THR A 45 8.75 -18.06 -10.09
C THR A 45 8.39 -16.58 -10.20
N LEU A 46 7.11 -16.20 -10.12
CA LEU A 46 6.67 -14.85 -10.44
C LEU A 46 6.74 -13.91 -9.22
N THR A 47 7.25 -12.71 -9.42
CA THR A 47 7.17 -11.62 -8.45
C THR A 47 6.61 -10.38 -9.15
N TRP A 48 5.48 -9.90 -8.67
CA TRP A 48 4.78 -8.75 -9.21
C TRP A 48 5.13 -7.49 -8.44
N PHE A 49 5.36 -6.40 -9.17
CA PHE A 49 5.70 -5.09 -8.61
C PHE A 49 4.65 -4.06 -9.00
N GLY A 50 3.96 -3.53 -8.01
CA GLY A 50 3.12 -2.34 -8.14
C GLY A 50 4.01 -1.10 -8.11
N THR A 51 4.09 -0.41 -9.23
CA THR A 51 4.94 0.76 -9.36
C THR A 51 4.12 2.04 -9.48
N GLY A 52 4.80 3.18 -9.45
CA GLY A 52 4.17 4.49 -9.68
C GLY A 52 3.60 4.68 -11.09
N GLN A 53 3.90 3.79 -12.04
CA GLN A 53 3.46 3.89 -13.44
C GLN A 53 3.10 2.51 -14.02
N GLY A 54 2.32 1.72 -13.31
CA GLY A 54 1.84 0.43 -13.78
C GLY A 54 2.51 -0.76 -13.13
N LEU A 55 2.37 -1.90 -13.76
CA LEU A 55 2.75 -3.21 -13.26
C LEU A 55 4.06 -3.68 -13.90
N ALA A 56 4.96 -4.22 -13.08
CA ALA A 56 6.13 -4.94 -13.55
C ALA A 56 6.15 -6.36 -12.99
N LEU A 57 6.86 -7.24 -13.66
CA LEU A 57 6.95 -8.66 -13.34
C LEU A 57 8.39 -9.15 -13.39
N HIS A 58 8.83 -9.89 -12.38
CA HIS A 58 10.04 -10.72 -12.42
C HIS A 58 9.64 -12.18 -12.65
N ASP A 59 10.22 -12.82 -13.66
CA ASP A 59 9.90 -14.18 -14.08
C ASP A 59 10.86 -15.25 -13.53
N GLY A 60 11.66 -14.90 -12.52
CA GLY A 60 12.76 -15.70 -11.99
C GLY A 60 14.12 -15.35 -12.60
N HIS A 61 14.16 -14.62 -13.72
CA HIS A 61 15.40 -14.28 -14.43
C HIS A 61 15.57 -12.78 -14.64
N ARG A 62 14.51 -12.07 -15.03
CA ARG A 62 14.54 -10.64 -15.37
C ARG A 62 13.24 -9.94 -15.00
N ILE A 63 13.33 -8.62 -14.87
CA ILE A 63 12.15 -7.77 -14.69
C ILE A 63 11.76 -7.18 -16.05
N TYR A 64 10.46 -7.12 -16.31
CA TYR A 64 9.87 -6.46 -17.46
C TYR A 64 8.52 -5.84 -17.14
N ALA A 65 8.16 -4.81 -17.90
CA ALA A 65 6.86 -4.17 -17.81
C ALA A 65 5.76 -5.14 -18.25
N HIS A 66 4.70 -5.25 -17.45
CA HIS A 66 3.52 -5.99 -17.83
C HIS A 66 2.43 -5.02 -18.25
N GLN A 67 2.11 -5.01 -19.55
CA GLN A 67 1.04 -4.16 -20.09
C GLN A 67 -0.28 -4.91 -20.09
N ILE A 68 -1.30 -4.27 -19.56
CA ILE A 68 -2.67 -4.76 -19.61
C ILE A 68 -3.31 -4.12 -20.84
N THR A 69 -3.42 -4.86 -21.95
CA THR A 69 -3.75 -4.31 -23.27
C THR A 69 -5.20 -4.50 -23.70
N ALA A 70 -5.93 -5.46 -23.12
CA ALA A 70 -7.34 -5.67 -23.43
C ALA A 70 -8.05 -6.18 -22.19
N GLU A 71 -9.12 -5.54 -21.79
CA GLU A 71 -9.85 -5.89 -20.60
C GLU A 71 -11.33 -6.10 -20.91
N LEU A 72 -11.89 -7.10 -20.23
CA LEU A 72 -13.31 -7.32 -20.21
C LEU A 72 -13.90 -6.45 -19.08
N LEU A 73 -14.93 -5.71 -19.37
CA LEU A 73 -15.80 -5.14 -18.35
C LEU A 73 -16.56 -6.27 -17.65
N ASP A 74 -17.03 -5.99 -16.45
CA ASP A 74 -17.78 -6.95 -15.63
C ASP A 74 -19.08 -7.43 -16.30
N ASP A 75 -19.63 -6.65 -17.23
CA ASP A 75 -20.77 -6.99 -18.09
C ASP A 75 -20.40 -7.80 -19.36
N GLY A 76 -19.12 -8.18 -19.51
CA GLY A 76 -18.60 -8.93 -20.65
C GLY A 76 -18.24 -8.08 -21.87
N GLN A 77 -18.33 -6.75 -21.81
CA GLN A 77 -17.86 -5.87 -22.87
C GLN A 77 -16.33 -5.72 -22.82
N ILE A 78 -15.72 -5.55 -23.98
CA ILE A 78 -14.28 -5.27 -24.08
C ILE A 78 -14.07 -3.76 -24.02
N THR A 79 -13.23 -3.31 -23.13
CA THR A 79 -12.74 -1.93 -23.07
C THR A 79 -11.26 -1.86 -23.43
N ASN A 80 -10.88 -0.88 -24.23
CA ASN A 80 -9.48 -0.56 -24.50
C ASN A 80 -8.96 0.54 -23.56
N LEU A 81 -9.81 1.00 -22.64
CA LEU A 81 -9.53 2.11 -21.75
C LEU A 81 -9.30 1.59 -20.31
N VAL A 82 -8.20 0.88 -20.12
CA VAL A 82 -7.71 0.67 -18.76
C VAL A 82 -7.09 1.96 -18.28
N PRO A 83 -7.54 2.50 -17.15
CA PRO A 83 -6.82 3.61 -16.53
C PRO A 83 -5.39 3.18 -16.25
N GLN A 84 -4.43 3.88 -16.83
CA GLN A 84 -3.03 3.67 -16.50
C GLN A 84 -2.67 4.56 -15.31
N GLY A 85 -1.95 4.03 -14.35
CA GLY A 85 -1.58 4.78 -13.16
C GLY A 85 -0.65 4.01 -12.24
N GLY A 86 -0.39 4.58 -11.08
CA GLY A 86 0.29 3.88 -10.00
C GLY A 86 -0.54 2.73 -9.46
N ILE A 87 0.14 1.71 -8.97
CA ILE A 87 -0.46 0.52 -8.38
C ILE A 87 -0.23 0.54 -6.86
N PRO A 88 -1.21 1.04 -6.09
CA PRO A 88 -1.09 1.10 -4.63
C PRO A 88 -1.33 -0.23 -3.94
N ALA A 89 -2.08 -1.16 -4.56
CA ALA A 89 -2.41 -2.43 -3.96
C ALA A 89 -2.46 -3.58 -4.97
N ILE A 90 -1.96 -4.73 -4.56
CA ILE A 90 -2.05 -6.01 -5.26
C ILE A 90 -2.53 -7.06 -4.27
N ALA A 91 -3.62 -7.74 -4.58
CA ALA A 91 -4.11 -8.88 -3.82
C ALA A 91 -3.90 -10.17 -4.62
N VAL A 92 -3.47 -11.23 -3.94
CA VAL A 92 -3.18 -12.54 -4.57
C VAL A 92 -3.80 -13.66 -3.74
N MET A 93 -4.44 -14.62 -4.41
CA MET A 93 -4.94 -15.85 -3.82
C MET A 93 -4.87 -16.99 -4.85
N GLY A 94 -3.89 -17.88 -4.71
CA GLY A 94 -3.61 -18.88 -5.75
C GLY A 94 -3.28 -18.19 -7.07
N ASP A 95 -3.94 -18.58 -8.17
CA ASP A 95 -3.79 -17.98 -9.50
C ASP A 95 -4.67 -16.73 -9.72
N THR A 96 -5.43 -16.33 -8.71
CA THR A 96 -6.27 -15.13 -8.77
C THR A 96 -5.50 -13.91 -8.29
N MET A 97 -5.54 -12.83 -9.06
CA MET A 97 -4.90 -11.56 -8.70
C MET A 97 -5.83 -10.38 -8.99
N ALA A 98 -5.88 -9.44 -8.04
CA ALA A 98 -6.53 -8.15 -8.21
C ALA A 98 -5.52 -7.01 -8.04
N ILE A 99 -5.65 -5.97 -8.87
CA ILE A 99 -4.74 -4.82 -8.90
C ILE A 99 -5.58 -3.55 -8.82
N ALA A 100 -5.24 -2.65 -7.90
CA ALA A 100 -5.85 -1.34 -7.81
C ALA A 100 -5.02 -0.29 -8.56
N TYR A 101 -5.71 0.67 -9.19
CA TYR A 101 -5.08 1.77 -9.91
C TYR A 101 -5.36 3.10 -9.24
N SER A 102 -4.35 3.94 -9.18
CA SER A 102 -4.48 5.31 -8.71
C SER A 102 -3.69 6.27 -9.59
N GLY A 103 -4.09 7.52 -9.54
CA GLY A 103 -3.43 8.57 -10.26
C GLY A 103 -3.41 9.87 -9.49
N ASP A 104 -2.96 10.94 -10.16
CA ASP A 104 -2.88 12.28 -9.62
C ASP A 104 -3.61 13.25 -10.57
N ASP A 105 -4.56 14.00 -10.07
CA ASP A 105 -5.21 15.10 -10.78
C ASP A 105 -4.69 16.43 -10.22
N GLY A 106 -3.45 16.72 -10.59
CA GLY A 106 -2.74 17.96 -10.28
C GLY A 106 -2.27 18.11 -8.83
N SER A 107 -3.03 17.80 -7.84
CA SER A 107 -2.66 17.85 -6.41
C SER A 107 -3.37 16.84 -5.53
N ILE A 108 -4.31 16.08 -6.09
CA ILE A 108 -5.17 15.14 -5.37
C ILE A 108 -4.96 13.75 -5.97
N GLN A 109 -4.71 12.77 -5.11
CA GLN A 109 -4.67 11.38 -5.53
C GLN A 109 -6.09 10.91 -5.90
N VAL A 110 -6.22 10.21 -7.02
CA VAL A 110 -7.50 9.74 -7.55
C VAL A 110 -7.49 8.24 -7.75
N GLY A 111 -8.62 7.58 -7.51
CA GLY A 111 -8.81 6.16 -7.74
C GLY A 111 -9.39 5.88 -9.12
N TYR A 112 -8.84 4.87 -9.81
CA TYR A 112 -9.26 4.50 -11.16
C TYR A 112 -9.91 3.11 -11.25
N GLY A 113 -10.22 2.49 -10.11
CA GLY A 113 -10.80 1.14 -10.08
C GLY A 113 -9.74 0.04 -9.94
N LEU A 114 -10.14 -1.17 -10.28
CA LEU A 114 -9.30 -2.36 -10.15
C LEU A 114 -9.38 -3.21 -11.43
N THR A 115 -8.41 -4.11 -11.59
CA THR A 115 -8.49 -5.23 -12.52
C THR A 115 -8.37 -6.54 -11.76
N LEU A 116 -9.04 -7.56 -12.26
CA LEU A 116 -9.08 -8.91 -11.71
C LEU A 116 -8.73 -9.92 -12.80
N THR A 117 -7.89 -10.89 -12.46
CA THR A 117 -7.62 -12.06 -13.30
C THR A 117 -7.68 -13.33 -12.48
N TYR A 118 -8.01 -14.44 -13.14
CA TYR A 118 -7.99 -15.80 -12.58
C TYR A 118 -6.90 -16.67 -13.19
N SER A 119 -5.95 -16.06 -13.91
CA SER A 119 -4.86 -16.75 -14.61
C SER A 119 -3.55 -15.96 -14.55
N ALA A 120 -3.21 -15.43 -13.37
CA ALA A 120 -2.05 -14.58 -13.20
C ALA A 120 -0.70 -15.33 -13.30
N GLU A 121 -0.71 -16.67 -13.17
CA GLU A 121 0.48 -17.52 -13.35
C GLU A 121 0.79 -17.77 -14.82
N ASP A 122 -0.21 -17.75 -15.71
CA ASP A 122 -0.01 -17.86 -17.16
C ASP A 122 0.28 -16.51 -17.80
N THR A 123 1.52 -16.05 -17.68
CA THR A 123 1.95 -14.73 -18.18
C THR A 123 1.83 -14.55 -19.70
N SER A 124 1.57 -15.63 -20.45
CA SER A 124 1.43 -15.59 -21.91
C SER A 124 0.01 -15.29 -22.39
N GLY A 125 -0.98 -15.44 -21.52
CA GLY A 125 -2.40 -15.37 -21.88
C GLY A 125 -3.30 -14.77 -20.81
N ILE A 126 -2.79 -13.88 -19.95
CA ILE A 126 -3.59 -13.26 -18.88
C ILE A 126 -4.76 -12.49 -19.48
N THR A 127 -5.96 -12.81 -19.00
CA THR A 127 -7.17 -12.06 -19.31
C THR A 127 -7.59 -11.27 -18.08
N TRP A 128 -7.76 -9.96 -18.24
CA TRP A 128 -8.13 -9.06 -17.18
C TRP A 128 -9.60 -8.65 -17.28
N THR A 129 -10.29 -8.60 -16.15
CA THR A 129 -11.60 -8.00 -16.01
C THR A 129 -11.46 -6.68 -15.27
N TYR A 130 -11.89 -5.59 -15.88
CA TYR A 130 -11.89 -4.29 -15.23
C TYR A 130 -13.11 -4.16 -14.31
N LEU A 131 -12.84 -3.92 -13.04
CA LEU A 131 -13.83 -3.62 -12.02
C LEU A 131 -13.90 -2.11 -11.85
N GLN A 132 -14.94 -1.52 -12.43
CA GLN A 132 -15.15 -0.09 -12.30
C GLN A 132 -15.25 0.30 -10.81
N GLN A 133 -14.68 1.44 -10.46
CA GLN A 133 -14.81 2.02 -9.13
C GLN A 133 -16.30 2.18 -8.80
N PRO A 134 -16.82 1.64 -7.69
CA PRO A 134 -18.21 1.82 -7.32
C PRO A 134 -18.54 3.30 -7.12
N THR A 135 -19.57 3.77 -7.83
CA THR A 135 -20.10 5.13 -7.70
C THR A 135 -21.59 5.07 -7.39
N ASP A 136 -22.05 6.01 -6.60
CA ASP A 136 -23.43 6.15 -6.18
C ASP A 136 -24.10 7.31 -6.90
N ASN A 137 -25.42 7.27 -7.02
CA ASN A 137 -26.20 8.47 -7.29
C ASN A 137 -26.36 9.26 -5.98
N GLU A 138 -26.61 10.57 -6.07
CA GLU A 138 -26.81 11.42 -4.88
C GLU A 138 -27.95 10.94 -3.96
N ALA A 139 -28.90 10.18 -4.51
CA ALA A 139 -30.03 9.61 -3.76
C ALA A 139 -29.71 8.26 -3.09
N ASP A 140 -28.60 7.62 -3.43
CA ASP A 140 -28.24 6.26 -2.97
C ASP A 140 -27.66 6.29 -1.56
N THR A 141 -28.48 6.71 -0.60
CA THR A 141 -28.08 6.85 0.81
C THR A 141 -28.35 5.61 1.67
N ILE A 142 -28.97 4.59 1.10
CA ILE A 142 -29.32 3.34 1.77
C ILE A 142 -28.65 2.18 1.06
N LYS A 143 -27.88 1.38 1.79
CA LYS A 143 -27.16 0.23 1.25
C LYS A 143 -27.59 -1.06 1.93
N PRO A 144 -27.82 -2.13 1.16
CA PRO A 144 -28.09 -3.44 1.73
C PRO A 144 -26.80 -4.08 2.24
N PHE A 145 -26.91 -4.80 3.35
CA PHE A 145 -25.88 -5.71 3.85
C PHE A 145 -26.56 -6.86 4.61
N GLY A 146 -26.27 -8.12 4.23
CA GLY A 146 -26.93 -9.26 4.83
C GLY A 146 -28.46 -9.16 4.73
N GLU A 147 -29.15 -9.33 5.86
CA GLU A 147 -30.62 -9.20 5.94
C GLU A 147 -31.12 -7.79 6.15
N GLY A 148 -30.23 -6.86 6.46
CA GLY A 148 -30.56 -5.48 6.80
C GLY A 148 -30.13 -4.49 5.76
N TYR A 149 -30.12 -3.25 6.18
CA TYR A 149 -29.56 -2.13 5.45
C TYR A 149 -28.98 -1.11 6.43
N PHE A 150 -28.12 -0.25 5.90
CA PHE A 150 -27.56 0.87 6.64
C PHE A 150 -27.56 2.14 5.79
N ARG A 151 -27.31 3.28 6.44
CA ARG A 151 -27.22 4.58 5.77
C ARG A 151 -25.76 4.95 5.52
N GLN A 152 -25.49 5.52 4.36
CA GLN A 152 -24.15 6.02 4.05
C GLN A 152 -24.18 7.31 3.24
N LEU A 153 -23.09 8.08 3.31
CA LEU A 153 -22.83 9.17 2.38
C LEU A 153 -22.59 8.60 0.98
N PRO A 154 -23.34 9.03 -0.05
CA PRO A 154 -23.12 8.55 -1.41
C PRO A 154 -21.71 8.92 -1.91
N VAL A 155 -21.01 7.99 -2.50
CA VAL A 155 -19.73 8.20 -3.17
C VAL A 155 -20.00 8.46 -4.65
N THR A 156 -20.24 9.71 -4.99
CA THR A 156 -20.63 10.14 -6.35
C THR A 156 -19.43 10.43 -7.26
N VAL A 157 -18.24 10.55 -6.68
CA VAL A 157 -17.00 10.94 -7.38
C VAL A 157 -16.00 9.79 -7.31
N PRO A 158 -15.71 9.10 -8.43
CA PRO A 158 -14.75 7.99 -8.45
C PRO A 158 -13.37 8.40 -7.94
N GLN A 159 -12.96 9.63 -8.23
CA GLN A 159 -11.67 10.17 -7.87
C GLN A 159 -11.42 10.21 -6.35
N ALA A 160 -12.46 10.35 -5.54
CA ALA A 160 -12.31 10.36 -4.09
C ALA A 160 -12.07 8.95 -3.49
N ASN A 161 -12.11 7.91 -4.31
CA ASN A 161 -12.21 6.51 -3.89
C ASN A 161 -10.93 5.72 -4.20
N VAL A 162 -9.79 6.21 -3.77
CA VAL A 162 -8.51 5.49 -3.91
C VAL A 162 -8.53 4.20 -3.08
N THR A 163 -8.20 3.07 -3.69
CA THR A 163 -7.98 1.81 -2.98
C THR A 163 -6.53 1.76 -2.50
N TYR A 164 -6.32 1.78 -1.19
CA TYR A 164 -4.99 1.77 -0.59
C TYR A 164 -4.47 0.35 -0.34
N ASP A 165 -5.36 -0.58 -0.06
CA ASP A 165 -5.03 -1.98 0.18
C ASP A 165 -6.15 -2.88 -0.30
N ALA A 166 -5.80 -4.11 -0.66
CA ALA A 166 -6.73 -5.12 -1.12
C ALA A 166 -6.32 -6.51 -0.64
N HIS A 167 -7.29 -7.35 -0.33
CA HIS A 167 -7.08 -8.71 0.11
C HIS A 167 -8.08 -9.67 -0.51
N LEU A 168 -7.59 -10.76 -1.10
CA LEU A 168 -8.40 -11.85 -1.63
C LEU A 168 -8.55 -12.95 -0.58
N SER A 169 -9.76 -13.31 -0.22
CA SER A 169 -10.04 -14.41 0.71
C SER A 169 -11.38 -15.04 0.43
N GLY A 170 -11.37 -16.36 0.24
CA GLY A 170 -12.58 -17.12 -0.07
C GLY A 170 -13.27 -16.62 -1.33
N GLU A 171 -14.52 -16.19 -1.21
CA GLU A 171 -15.33 -15.70 -2.34
C GLU A 171 -15.28 -14.17 -2.52
N PHE A 172 -14.41 -13.47 -1.79
CA PHE A 172 -14.39 -12.03 -1.76
C PHE A 172 -13.02 -11.42 -2.09
N LEU A 173 -13.07 -10.32 -2.82
CA LEU A 173 -12.01 -9.32 -2.87
C LEU A 173 -12.41 -8.18 -1.92
N TRP A 174 -11.64 -8.01 -0.86
CA TRP A 174 -11.79 -6.92 0.11
C TRP A 174 -10.94 -5.73 -0.31
N THR A 175 -11.46 -4.52 -0.14
CA THR A 175 -10.76 -3.28 -0.46
C THR A 175 -10.90 -2.25 0.65
N ALA A 176 -9.80 -1.59 0.97
CA ALA A 176 -9.74 -0.48 1.91
C ALA A 176 -9.55 0.83 1.14
N SER A 177 -10.41 1.83 1.39
CA SER A 177 -10.45 3.07 0.64
C SER A 177 -10.82 4.27 1.54
N TRP A 178 -10.33 5.45 1.18
CA TRP A 178 -10.64 6.69 1.89
C TRP A 178 -12.13 7.03 1.86
N ALA A 179 -12.66 7.30 0.69
CA ALA A 179 -14.06 7.71 0.55
C ALA A 179 -15.02 6.51 0.53
N GLY A 180 -14.54 5.37 0.04
CA GLY A 180 -15.32 4.14 -0.04
C GLY A 180 -15.38 3.36 1.27
N GLY A 181 -14.49 3.65 2.20
CA GLY A 181 -14.36 2.86 3.42
C GLY A 181 -13.94 1.42 3.13
N LEU A 182 -14.44 0.49 3.93
CA LEU A 182 -14.30 -0.94 3.68
C LEU A 182 -15.37 -1.40 2.69
N ARG A 183 -14.93 -2.11 1.65
CA ARG A 183 -15.82 -2.75 0.67
C ARG A 183 -15.39 -4.17 0.42
N ARG A 184 -16.34 -4.99 -0.08
CA ARG A 184 -16.03 -6.30 -0.62
C ARG A 184 -16.71 -6.49 -1.97
N TYR A 185 -16.04 -7.19 -2.87
CA TYR A 185 -16.57 -7.62 -4.16
C TYR A 185 -16.72 -9.14 -4.15
N HIS A 186 -17.93 -9.62 -4.43
CA HIS A 186 -18.20 -11.04 -4.50
C HIS A 186 -17.77 -11.60 -5.86
N LEU A 187 -16.74 -12.43 -5.87
CA LEU A 187 -16.10 -12.95 -7.09
C LEU A 187 -17.05 -13.71 -8.01
N THR A 188 -18.01 -14.44 -7.44
CA THR A 188 -18.99 -15.25 -8.21
C THR A 188 -20.24 -14.45 -8.58
N LYS A 189 -20.81 -13.70 -7.62
CA LYS A 189 -22.03 -12.92 -7.85
C LYS A 189 -21.78 -11.62 -8.61
N LYS A 190 -20.52 -11.17 -8.66
CA LYS A 190 -20.05 -9.95 -9.33
C LYS A 190 -20.73 -8.68 -8.81
N VAL A 191 -20.89 -8.57 -7.52
CA VAL A 191 -21.51 -7.43 -6.86
C VAL A 191 -20.59 -6.83 -5.80
N TRP A 192 -20.62 -5.51 -5.71
CA TRP A 192 -19.97 -4.76 -4.65
C TRP A 192 -20.89 -4.56 -3.48
N GLU A 193 -20.34 -4.69 -2.28
CA GLU A 193 -21.00 -4.36 -1.03
C GLU A 193 -20.12 -3.43 -0.20
N ASN A 194 -20.73 -2.40 0.37
CA ASN A 194 -20.10 -1.60 1.40
C ASN A 194 -20.26 -2.33 2.74
N VAL A 195 -19.25 -2.24 3.57
CA VAL A 195 -19.22 -2.90 4.89
C VAL A 195 -19.14 -1.82 5.98
N PRO A 196 -20.18 -1.66 6.79
CA PRO A 196 -20.16 -0.65 7.85
C PRO A 196 -19.20 -1.05 8.98
N LEU A 197 -18.54 -0.04 9.55
CA LEU A 197 -17.64 -0.15 10.69
C LEU A 197 -18.22 0.63 11.89
N PRO A 198 -17.79 0.36 13.14
CA PRO A 198 -18.14 1.16 14.31
C PRO A 198 -17.87 2.65 14.12
N MET A 199 -18.60 3.52 14.80
CA MET A 199 -18.25 4.94 14.92
C MET A 199 -16.96 5.13 15.73
N ASP A 200 -16.41 6.35 15.69
CA ASP A 200 -15.16 6.70 16.39
C ASP A 200 -15.22 6.48 17.91
N ASP A 201 -16.41 6.52 18.51
CA ASP A 201 -16.66 6.39 19.93
C ASP A 201 -17.36 5.06 20.32
N GLN A 202 -17.44 4.10 19.39
CA GLN A 202 -18.01 2.79 19.62
C GLN A 202 -16.91 1.71 19.71
N ASP A 203 -16.97 0.92 20.76
CA ASP A 203 -16.05 -0.22 20.96
C ASP A 203 -16.46 -1.47 20.15
N SER A 204 -17.71 -1.51 19.66
CA SER A 204 -18.23 -2.66 18.91
C SER A 204 -19.43 -2.29 18.05
N LEU A 205 -19.70 -3.13 17.03
CA LEU A 205 -20.90 -3.05 16.20
C LEU A 205 -21.31 -4.47 15.78
N SER A 206 -22.56 -4.88 16.10
CA SER A 206 -23.14 -6.09 15.56
C SER A 206 -23.91 -5.79 14.28
N LEU A 207 -23.63 -6.55 13.22
CA LEU A 207 -24.42 -6.56 11.99
C LEU A 207 -25.28 -7.84 11.89
N CYS A 208 -25.26 -8.68 12.93
CA CYS A 208 -25.99 -9.94 13.00
C CYS A 208 -27.35 -9.79 13.71
N ASP A 209 -27.46 -8.83 14.61
CA ASP A 209 -28.69 -8.62 15.40
C ASP A 209 -29.67 -7.72 14.64
N GLY A 210 -30.52 -8.29 13.82
CA GLY A 210 -31.58 -7.55 13.12
C GLY A 210 -32.67 -6.94 14.03
N GLU A 211 -32.48 -6.91 15.35
CA GLU A 211 -33.49 -6.48 16.32
C GLU A 211 -33.32 -5.01 16.83
N GLY A 212 -32.26 -4.31 16.43
CA GLY A 212 -31.85 -3.11 17.18
C GLY A 212 -32.46 -1.78 16.75
N PHE A 213 -32.91 -1.62 15.53
CA PHE A 213 -33.20 -0.29 14.98
C PHE A 213 -34.56 -0.21 14.29
N ASP A 214 -35.14 0.96 14.27
CA ASP A 214 -36.46 1.25 13.67
C ASP A 214 -36.57 0.74 12.24
N VAL A 215 -37.57 -0.08 12.00
CA VAL A 215 -37.92 -0.53 10.66
C VAL A 215 -38.48 0.68 9.87
N SER A 216 -37.88 1.00 8.75
CA SER A 216 -38.40 2.05 7.86
C SER A 216 -39.78 1.68 7.36
N ALA A 217 -40.68 2.65 7.27
CA ALA A 217 -42.03 2.43 6.75
C ALA A 217 -42.06 1.95 5.27
N SER A 218 -40.97 2.12 4.55
CA SER A 218 -40.80 1.74 3.15
C SER A 218 -40.03 0.43 2.93
N ASP A 219 -39.29 -0.05 3.94
CA ASP A 219 -38.51 -1.26 3.90
C ASP A 219 -38.81 -2.09 5.15
N SER A 220 -39.08 -3.36 5.01
CA SER A 220 -39.37 -4.26 6.12
C SER A 220 -38.11 -4.83 6.78
N ARG A 221 -36.94 -4.55 6.23
CA ARG A 221 -35.67 -5.02 6.76
C ARG A 221 -35.18 -4.12 7.88
N PRO A 222 -34.43 -4.65 8.85
CA PRO A 222 -33.89 -3.85 9.94
C PRO A 222 -32.78 -2.88 9.47
N ILE A 223 -32.66 -1.75 10.13
CA ILE A 223 -31.51 -0.86 10.01
C ILE A 223 -30.38 -1.43 10.88
N LEU A 224 -29.20 -1.66 10.30
CA LEU A 224 -28.07 -2.25 10.97
C LEU A 224 -27.21 -1.26 11.77
N THR A 225 -27.38 0.06 11.51
CA THR A 225 -26.65 1.11 12.20
C THR A 225 -27.60 2.26 12.53
N ASP A 226 -27.43 2.89 13.67
CA ASP A 226 -28.17 4.10 14.09
C ASP A 226 -27.57 5.40 13.57
N TYR A 227 -26.43 5.31 12.89
CA TYR A 227 -25.68 6.41 12.34
C TYR A 227 -25.59 6.35 10.81
N TYR A 228 -25.02 7.41 10.25
CA TYR A 228 -24.76 7.55 8.83
C TYR A 228 -23.29 7.25 8.55
N LEU A 229 -22.99 6.18 7.77
CA LEU A 229 -21.62 5.83 7.38
C LEU A 229 -21.02 6.98 6.56
N ASN A 230 -20.08 7.69 7.13
CA ASN A 230 -19.55 8.92 6.56
C ASN A 230 -18.03 9.03 6.82
N PRO A 231 -17.19 8.95 5.79
CA PRO A 231 -15.73 9.05 5.93
C PRO A 231 -15.22 10.48 5.99
N ARG A 232 -16.09 11.48 6.10
CA ARG A 232 -15.66 12.87 6.34
C ARG A 232 -15.08 13.04 7.73
N ASP A 233 -14.52 14.20 7.97
CA ASP A 233 -14.02 14.52 9.31
C ASP A 233 -15.16 14.65 10.33
N PRO A 234 -14.91 14.34 11.61
CA PRO A 234 -15.95 14.44 12.65
C PRO A 234 -16.62 15.81 12.73
N GLY A 235 -15.88 16.90 12.44
CA GLY A 235 -16.43 18.25 12.36
C GLY A 235 -17.51 18.44 11.29
N ASP A 236 -17.52 17.58 10.28
CA ASP A 236 -18.51 17.54 9.19
C ASP A 236 -19.51 16.38 9.36
N GLY A 237 -19.63 15.84 10.56
CA GLY A 237 -20.56 14.75 10.91
C GLY A 237 -20.10 13.38 10.43
N GLY A 238 -18.81 13.22 10.14
CA GLY A 238 -18.19 11.95 9.76
C GLY A 238 -17.51 11.24 10.93
N ASN A 239 -16.84 10.14 10.59
CA ASN A 239 -16.04 9.33 11.49
C ASN A 239 -14.73 8.94 10.81
N HIS A 240 -13.62 9.07 11.51
CA HIS A 240 -12.30 8.65 11.04
C HIS A 240 -12.22 7.15 10.89
N ASN A 241 -12.95 6.39 11.70
CA ASN A 241 -13.02 4.94 11.60
C ASN A 241 -13.65 4.43 10.30
N HIS A 242 -14.38 5.28 9.56
CA HIS A 242 -14.89 4.92 8.23
C HIS A 242 -13.89 5.13 7.08
N LYS A 243 -12.71 5.67 7.36
CA LYS A 243 -11.61 5.85 6.39
C LYS A 243 -10.68 4.65 6.49
N ALA A 244 -10.82 3.67 5.59
CA ALA A 244 -10.03 2.44 5.63
C ALA A 244 -8.73 2.57 4.80
N PHE A 245 -7.63 2.01 5.33
CA PHE A 245 -6.31 2.05 4.69
C PHE A 245 -5.66 0.69 4.51
N SER A 246 -6.02 -0.28 5.34
CA SER A 246 -5.46 -1.63 5.25
C SER A 246 -6.50 -2.67 5.63
N VAL A 247 -6.39 -3.86 5.02
CA VAL A 247 -7.30 -4.98 5.30
C VAL A 247 -6.59 -6.31 5.14
N ILE A 248 -6.73 -7.19 6.12
CA ILE A 248 -6.33 -8.59 6.00
C ILE A 248 -7.47 -9.50 6.48
N VAL A 249 -7.62 -10.64 5.82
CA VAL A 249 -8.65 -11.63 6.15
C VAL A 249 -8.05 -13.02 6.22
N PHE A 250 -8.34 -13.75 7.27
CA PHE A 250 -7.91 -15.13 7.42
C PHE A 250 -8.92 -15.95 8.26
N GLY A 251 -9.32 -17.08 7.71
CA GLY A 251 -10.47 -17.80 8.24
C GLY A 251 -11.72 -16.93 8.19
N ASP A 252 -12.41 -16.81 9.30
CA ASP A 252 -13.60 -15.96 9.43
C ASP A 252 -13.27 -14.60 10.07
N THR A 253 -11.99 -14.31 10.28
CA THR A 253 -11.56 -13.06 10.94
C THR A 253 -11.09 -12.04 9.92
N ILE A 254 -11.61 -10.81 10.05
CA ILE A 254 -11.28 -9.66 9.25
C ILE A 254 -10.61 -8.63 10.17
N TRP A 255 -9.47 -8.08 9.74
CA TRP A 255 -8.83 -6.97 10.42
C TRP A 255 -8.74 -5.79 9.46
N VAL A 256 -9.12 -4.62 9.92
CA VAL A 256 -9.17 -3.38 9.13
C VAL A 256 -8.48 -2.27 9.88
N GLY A 257 -7.44 -1.71 9.28
CA GLY A 257 -6.78 -0.50 9.76
C GLY A 257 -7.43 0.76 9.17
N THR A 258 -7.71 1.72 10.02
CA THR A 258 -8.45 2.95 9.66
C THR A 258 -7.70 4.21 10.11
N ALA A 259 -8.29 5.38 9.90
CA ALA A 259 -7.79 6.63 10.48
C ALA A 259 -8.11 6.77 11.98
N ASN A 260 -8.86 5.83 12.57
CA ASN A 260 -9.16 5.79 14.00
C ASN A 260 -8.95 4.39 14.60
N GLY A 261 -7.77 3.81 14.38
CA GLY A 261 -7.42 2.54 15.01
C GLY A 261 -7.69 1.32 14.13
N ILE A 262 -8.05 0.23 14.77
CA ILE A 262 -8.18 -1.09 14.18
C ILE A 262 -9.55 -1.66 14.48
N ASN A 263 -10.18 -2.26 13.46
CA ASN A 263 -11.41 -3.02 13.65
C ASN A 263 -11.11 -4.51 13.41
N LYS A 264 -11.62 -5.35 14.28
CA LYS A 264 -11.60 -6.81 14.14
C LYS A 264 -13.04 -7.28 13.94
N GLY A 265 -13.31 -7.89 12.80
CA GLY A 265 -14.61 -8.48 12.49
C GLY A 265 -14.57 -10.00 12.49
N ILE A 266 -15.62 -10.62 12.99
CA ILE A 266 -15.86 -12.06 12.82
C ILE A 266 -17.01 -12.24 11.84
N LEU A 267 -16.70 -12.86 10.69
CA LEU A 267 -17.66 -13.17 9.65
C LEU A 267 -18.48 -14.40 10.07
N ILE A 268 -19.76 -14.21 10.27
CA ILE A 268 -20.72 -15.26 10.63
C ILE A 268 -21.58 -15.54 9.40
N LYS A 269 -21.71 -16.81 9.04
CA LYS A 269 -22.56 -17.26 7.94
C LYS A 269 -23.83 -17.87 8.50
N GLU A 270 -24.96 -17.23 8.24
CA GLU A 270 -26.26 -17.71 8.65
C GLU A 270 -27.04 -18.29 7.47
N ILE A 271 -27.75 -19.38 7.67
CA ILE A 271 -28.66 -19.95 6.68
C ILE A 271 -30.05 -19.42 6.99
N VAL A 272 -30.56 -18.59 6.09
CA VAL A 272 -31.85 -17.91 6.25
C VAL A 272 -32.82 -18.40 5.18
N GLU A 273 -34.06 -18.68 5.57
CA GLU A 273 -35.15 -19.00 4.64
C GLU A 273 -35.73 -17.67 4.12
N THR A 274 -35.35 -17.27 2.92
CA THR A 274 -35.81 -16.01 2.28
C THR A 274 -37.17 -16.15 1.62
N GLN A 275 -37.57 -17.35 1.23
CA GLN A 275 -38.90 -17.71 0.71
C GLN A 275 -39.21 -19.15 1.13
N PRO A 276 -40.46 -19.60 1.12
CA PRO A 276 -40.81 -20.97 1.48
C PRO A 276 -39.95 -22.02 0.73
N ASN A 277 -39.13 -22.76 1.47
CA ASN A 277 -38.13 -23.73 0.98
C ASN A 277 -36.98 -23.16 0.13
N VAL A 278 -36.75 -21.84 0.14
CA VAL A 278 -35.56 -21.19 -0.47
C VAL A 278 -34.67 -20.70 0.65
N PHE A 279 -33.47 -21.26 0.72
CA PHE A 279 -32.49 -20.92 1.75
C PHE A 279 -31.33 -20.20 1.10
N GLU A 280 -30.90 -19.10 1.69
CA GLU A 280 -29.71 -18.35 1.31
C GLU A 280 -28.74 -18.33 2.46
N ILE A 281 -27.45 -18.29 2.13
CA ILE A 281 -26.40 -18.03 3.12
C ILE A 281 -26.17 -16.53 3.13
N LEU A 282 -26.49 -15.91 4.25
CA LEU A 282 -26.24 -14.50 4.49
C LEU A 282 -25.05 -14.35 5.41
N ASP A 283 -24.23 -13.33 5.10
CA ASP A 283 -23.09 -12.98 5.92
C ASP A 283 -23.46 -11.83 6.84
N CYS A 284 -23.17 -11.96 8.11
CA CYS A 284 -23.16 -10.86 9.05
C CYS A 284 -21.78 -10.76 9.73
N ILE A 285 -21.49 -9.65 10.37
CA ILE A 285 -20.18 -9.40 10.98
C ILE A 285 -20.38 -8.84 12.39
N GLU A 286 -19.66 -9.42 13.34
CA GLU A 286 -19.49 -8.87 14.68
C GLU A 286 -18.17 -8.10 14.73
N TRP A 287 -18.23 -6.80 14.96
CA TRP A 287 -17.06 -5.92 15.03
C TRP A 287 -16.66 -5.61 16.47
N GLU A 288 -15.34 -5.62 16.72
CA GLU A 288 -14.66 -5.01 17.86
C GLU A 288 -13.76 -3.89 17.32
N HIS A 289 -13.68 -2.77 18.03
CA HIS A 289 -12.88 -1.61 17.67
C HIS A 289 -11.83 -1.32 18.75
N TYR A 290 -10.60 -1.08 18.32
CA TYR A 290 -9.44 -0.79 19.17
C TYR A 290 -8.83 0.55 18.76
N SER A 291 -8.56 1.42 19.73
CA SER A 291 -8.01 2.75 19.48
C SER A 291 -6.97 3.18 20.51
N PHE A 292 -6.18 4.18 20.16
CA PHE A 292 -5.33 4.90 21.09
C PHE A 292 -6.16 5.99 21.79
N PRO A 293 -5.98 6.23 23.10
CA PRO A 293 -5.01 5.58 24.00
C PRO A 293 -5.54 4.32 24.70
N ASP A 294 -6.82 3.99 24.57
CA ASP A 294 -7.54 3.13 25.49
C ASP A 294 -7.07 1.66 25.38
N ASP A 295 -6.72 1.19 24.17
CA ASP A 295 -6.35 -0.21 23.93
C ASP A 295 -4.82 -0.43 23.83
N GLY A 296 -4.01 0.62 23.98
CA GLY A 296 -2.56 0.50 23.96
C GLY A 296 -1.91 0.46 22.56
N LEU A 297 -2.63 0.93 21.54
CA LEU A 297 -2.04 1.17 20.23
C LEU A 297 -0.98 2.29 20.29
N SER A 298 -0.03 2.32 19.36
CA SER A 298 0.93 3.41 19.25
C SER A 298 0.29 4.70 18.73
N GLY A 299 -0.73 4.56 17.86
CA GLY A 299 -1.49 5.63 17.26
C GLY A 299 -2.65 5.10 16.43
N ASN A 300 -3.59 5.98 16.09
CA ASN A 300 -4.87 5.62 15.47
C ASN A 300 -4.84 5.52 13.94
N PHE A 301 -3.82 6.08 13.27
CA PHE A 301 -3.76 6.05 11.82
C PHE A 301 -3.05 4.79 11.35
N VAL A 302 -3.80 3.71 11.08
CA VAL A 302 -3.27 2.37 10.76
C VAL A 302 -3.27 2.13 9.27
N VAL A 303 -2.07 2.07 8.67
CA VAL A 303 -1.85 2.05 7.22
C VAL A 303 -1.39 0.71 6.66
N GLY A 304 -1.03 -0.24 7.50
CA GLY A 304 -0.60 -1.56 7.07
C GLY A 304 -0.86 -2.61 8.14
N LEU A 305 -1.26 -3.78 7.70
CA LEU A 305 -1.54 -4.93 8.55
C LEU A 305 -0.79 -6.16 8.04
N ALA A 306 -0.32 -7.00 8.95
CA ALA A 306 0.24 -8.30 8.61
C ALA A 306 -0.12 -9.36 9.65
N LYS A 307 -0.38 -10.58 9.15
CA LYS A 307 -0.57 -11.76 9.98
C LYS A 307 0.74 -12.53 10.08
N GLN A 308 1.08 -12.93 11.29
CA GLN A 308 2.13 -13.89 11.57
C GLN A 308 1.54 -15.14 12.22
N PHE A 309 1.98 -16.32 11.77
CA PHE A 309 1.70 -17.57 12.46
C PHE A 309 3.03 -18.20 12.87
N TRP A 310 3.27 -18.29 14.17
CA TRP A 310 4.49 -18.87 14.71
C TRP A 310 4.24 -19.60 16.02
N ASN A 311 4.81 -20.80 16.17
CA ASN A 311 4.68 -21.64 17.38
C ASN A 311 3.22 -21.86 17.84
N GLY A 312 2.29 -22.01 16.89
CA GLY A 312 0.88 -22.22 17.19
C GLY A 312 0.12 -20.96 17.62
N GLN A 313 0.76 -19.78 17.57
CA GLN A 313 0.18 -18.48 17.92
C GLN A 313 0.03 -17.61 16.66
N ILE A 314 -1.09 -16.91 16.58
CA ILE A 314 -1.29 -15.84 15.60
C ILE A 314 -0.92 -14.50 16.26
N THR A 315 -0.09 -13.72 15.58
CA THR A 315 0.17 -12.33 15.90
C THR A 315 -0.36 -11.47 14.76
N VAL A 316 -1.07 -10.40 15.08
CA VAL A 316 -1.46 -9.37 14.11
C VAL A 316 -0.58 -8.15 14.36
N TRP A 317 0.12 -7.74 13.33
CA TRP A 317 0.98 -6.55 13.29
C TRP A 317 0.25 -5.42 12.59
N ALA A 318 0.37 -4.21 13.13
CA ALA A 318 -0.25 -3.00 12.60
C ALA A 318 0.80 -1.87 12.52
N ALA A 319 0.96 -1.30 11.34
CA ALA A 319 1.78 -0.12 11.12
C ALA A 319 0.94 1.13 11.38
N SER A 320 1.28 1.87 12.42
CA SER A 320 0.57 3.08 12.83
C SER A 320 1.34 4.34 12.49
N MET A 321 0.63 5.32 11.95
CA MET A 321 1.13 6.67 11.76
C MET A 321 0.58 7.60 12.85
N HIS A 322 1.21 8.75 13.00
CA HIS A 322 0.72 9.79 13.89
C HIS A 322 -0.60 10.36 13.34
N ALA A 323 -1.62 10.43 14.17
CA ALA A 323 -2.84 11.17 13.95
C ALA A 323 -2.85 12.46 14.81
N ASP A 324 -4.01 13.06 15.05
CA ASP A 324 -4.10 14.39 15.68
C ASP A 324 -4.13 14.36 17.21
N SER A 325 -4.18 13.18 17.83
CA SER A 325 -4.31 13.07 19.29
C SER A 325 -2.97 13.27 19.98
N PRO A 326 -2.93 14.07 21.06
CA PRO A 326 -1.71 14.25 21.84
C PRO A 326 -1.20 12.93 22.43
N GLY A 327 0.05 12.60 22.17
CA GLY A 327 0.68 11.39 22.68
C GLY A 327 0.70 10.22 21.70
N GLU A 328 -0.01 10.29 20.58
CA GLU A 328 0.13 9.32 19.51
C GLU A 328 1.56 9.29 18.95
N MET A 329 2.03 8.10 18.65
CA MET A 329 3.33 7.88 18.04
C MET A 329 3.21 6.98 16.83
N ARG A 330 4.00 7.26 15.78
CA ARG A 330 4.22 6.28 14.71
C ARG A 330 4.99 5.09 15.24
N GLY A 331 4.79 3.94 14.61
CA GLY A 331 5.47 2.71 14.97
C GLY A 331 4.68 1.49 14.58
N LEU A 332 4.96 0.40 15.24
CA LEU A 332 4.19 -0.83 15.16
C LEU A 332 3.38 -1.01 16.45
N SER A 333 2.17 -1.50 16.28
CA SER A 333 1.37 -2.12 17.33
C SER A 333 1.16 -3.59 16.98
N TYR A 334 1.09 -4.47 17.97
CA TYR A 334 0.81 -5.88 17.71
C TYR A 334 0.04 -6.53 18.85
N THR A 335 -0.80 -7.52 18.49
CA THR A 335 -1.50 -8.36 19.43
C THR A 335 -1.15 -9.83 19.20
N ARG A 336 -0.99 -10.58 20.29
CA ARG A 336 -0.76 -12.04 20.28
C ARG A 336 -1.94 -12.84 20.86
N ASP A 337 -2.93 -12.16 21.34
CA ASP A 337 -4.10 -12.70 22.04
C ASP A 337 -5.42 -12.29 21.39
N ASN A 338 -5.39 -12.10 20.06
CA ASN A 338 -6.56 -11.79 19.24
C ASN A 338 -7.24 -10.45 19.59
N GLY A 339 -6.47 -9.45 20.01
CA GLY A 339 -6.95 -8.10 20.31
C GLY A 339 -7.19 -7.81 21.79
N LEU A 340 -7.08 -8.82 22.69
CA LEU A 340 -7.30 -8.59 24.11
C LEU A 340 -6.24 -7.69 24.76
N SER A 341 -5.04 -7.69 24.21
CA SER A 341 -3.99 -6.75 24.59
C SER A 341 -3.12 -6.37 23.39
N TRP A 342 -2.57 -5.16 23.44
CA TRP A 342 -1.68 -4.62 22.43
C TRP A 342 -0.33 -4.24 23.03
N SER A 343 0.71 -4.47 22.25
CA SER A 343 2.08 -4.06 22.55
C SER A 343 2.61 -3.22 21.39
N THR A 344 3.64 -2.41 21.65
CA THR A 344 4.22 -1.50 20.65
C THR A 344 5.69 -1.80 20.39
N ALA A 345 6.14 -1.51 19.17
CA ALA A 345 7.53 -1.60 18.75
C ALA A 345 7.89 -0.48 17.77
N LEU A 346 9.16 -0.24 17.54
CA LEU A 346 9.69 0.78 16.62
C LEU A 346 9.05 2.16 16.79
N LEU A 347 8.76 2.56 18.04
CA LEU A 347 8.15 3.85 18.34
C LEU A 347 9.01 5.01 17.80
N GLY A 348 8.38 5.91 17.07
CA GLY A 348 9.02 7.03 16.38
C GLY A 348 9.34 6.76 14.91
N GLU A 349 9.40 5.50 14.49
CA GLU A 349 9.62 5.12 13.09
C GLU A 349 8.32 5.24 12.28
N ARG A 350 8.43 5.78 11.07
CA ARG A 350 7.33 5.77 10.10
C ARG A 350 7.36 4.46 9.33
N VAL A 351 6.46 3.55 9.70
CA VAL A 351 6.34 2.24 9.06
C VAL A 351 5.31 2.30 7.93
N TYR A 352 5.70 1.88 6.74
CA TYR A 352 4.82 1.85 5.56
C TYR A 352 4.20 0.48 5.35
N ASN A 353 4.98 -0.57 5.59
CA ASN A 353 4.57 -1.94 5.36
C ASN A 353 5.24 -2.87 6.36
N VAL A 354 4.56 -3.95 6.69
CA VAL A 354 5.06 -5.02 7.56
C VAL A 354 4.86 -6.37 6.86
N PHE A 355 5.88 -7.20 6.91
CA PHE A 355 5.83 -8.59 6.47
C PHE A 355 6.24 -9.51 7.61
N ALA A 356 5.51 -10.59 7.83
CA ALA A 356 5.82 -11.52 8.90
C ALA A 356 5.64 -12.98 8.45
N LYS A 357 6.64 -13.80 8.73
CA LYS A 357 6.64 -15.23 8.46
C LYS A 357 7.44 -15.98 9.50
N ASP A 358 6.91 -17.08 9.99
CA ASP A 358 7.53 -17.86 11.08
C ASP A 358 7.95 -16.94 12.23
N SER A 359 9.21 -17.00 12.70
CA SER A 359 9.71 -16.07 13.71
C SER A 359 10.09 -14.68 13.18
N LEU A 360 10.23 -14.53 11.87
CA LEU A 360 10.74 -13.29 11.25
C LEU A 360 9.64 -12.26 11.09
N VAL A 361 9.96 -11.02 11.46
CA VAL A 361 9.15 -9.83 11.16
C VAL A 361 10.05 -8.80 10.49
N LEU A 362 9.58 -8.26 9.38
CA LEU A 362 10.25 -7.22 8.60
C LEU A 362 9.38 -5.97 8.58
N ALA A 363 9.97 -4.80 8.82
CA ALA A 363 9.28 -3.53 8.77
C ALA A 363 9.97 -2.60 7.77
N ALA A 364 9.22 -2.21 6.73
CA ALA A 364 9.62 -1.23 5.73
C ALA A 364 9.33 0.17 6.25
N THR A 365 10.35 1.02 6.39
CA THR A 365 10.22 2.30 7.08
C THR A 365 10.83 3.47 6.29
N ALA A 366 10.58 4.69 6.77
CA ALA A 366 11.19 5.90 6.23
C ALA A 366 12.71 5.99 6.45
N THR A 367 13.27 5.16 7.33
CA THR A 367 14.71 5.18 7.68
C THR A 367 15.43 3.90 7.25
N GLY A 368 14.77 2.98 6.59
CA GLY A 368 15.33 1.72 6.09
C GLY A 368 14.46 0.52 6.37
N LEU A 369 15.04 -0.66 6.18
CA LEU A 369 14.41 -1.93 6.51
C LEU A 369 14.86 -2.39 7.89
N TRP A 370 13.91 -2.78 8.73
CA TRP A 370 14.14 -3.35 10.05
C TRP A 370 13.71 -4.82 10.10
N LYS A 371 14.38 -5.62 10.91
CA LYS A 371 14.01 -7.02 11.18
C LYS A 371 14.00 -7.33 12.66
N SER A 372 13.14 -8.24 13.03
CA SER A 372 13.08 -8.87 14.35
C SER A 372 12.79 -10.37 14.22
N LEU A 373 13.26 -11.16 15.18
CA LEU A 373 12.96 -12.59 15.30
C LEU A 373 12.05 -12.93 16.50
N ASP A 374 11.77 -11.93 17.32
CA ASP A 374 10.97 -12.08 18.55
C ASP A 374 9.89 -10.98 18.67
N GLY A 375 9.91 -9.97 17.79
CA GLY A 375 9.02 -8.82 17.82
C GLY A 375 9.42 -7.72 18.82
N GLU A 376 10.47 -7.94 19.62
CA GLU A 376 10.91 -7.03 20.68
C GLU A 376 12.27 -6.41 20.37
N ASN A 377 13.21 -7.23 19.87
CA ASN A 377 14.55 -6.81 19.52
C ASN A 377 14.65 -6.57 18.01
N TRP A 378 14.92 -5.34 17.62
CA TRP A 378 14.95 -4.91 16.23
C TRP A 378 16.35 -4.54 15.78
N ALA A 379 16.72 -4.98 14.59
CA ALA A 379 17.96 -4.64 13.93
C ALA A 379 17.70 -4.05 12.54
N LYS A 380 18.39 -2.98 12.22
CA LYS A 380 18.30 -2.32 10.91
C LYS A 380 19.22 -2.99 9.91
N PHE A 381 18.75 -3.18 8.68
CA PHE A 381 19.61 -3.60 7.57
C PHE A 381 20.57 -2.49 7.19
N GLN A 382 21.72 -2.88 6.67
CA GLN A 382 22.68 -1.92 6.12
C GLN A 382 22.22 -1.39 4.75
N ALA A 383 22.90 -0.37 4.29
CA ALA A 383 22.65 0.26 3.00
C ALA A 383 22.64 -0.73 1.85
N VAL A 384 21.72 -0.50 0.89
CA VAL A 384 21.58 -1.31 -0.30
C VAL A 384 22.54 -0.85 -1.39
N THR A 385 23.50 -1.69 -1.72
CA THR A 385 24.47 -1.47 -2.78
C THR A 385 24.54 -2.73 -3.62
N ASP A 386 24.48 -2.59 -4.95
CA ASP A 386 24.66 -3.73 -5.85
C ASP A 386 26.10 -4.22 -5.78
N THR A 387 26.26 -5.47 -5.39
CA THR A 387 27.56 -6.14 -5.28
C THR A 387 27.79 -7.12 -6.43
N THR A 388 26.88 -7.19 -7.38
CA THR A 388 27.04 -8.02 -8.57
C THR A 388 28.15 -7.48 -9.47
N PHE A 389 28.79 -8.37 -10.17
CA PHE A 389 29.99 -8.11 -10.93
C PHE A 389 29.79 -6.99 -11.97
N MET A 390 30.43 -5.86 -11.80
CA MET A 390 30.47 -4.66 -12.67
C MET A 390 29.37 -3.59 -12.52
N ALA A 391 28.34 -3.79 -11.76
CA ALA A 391 27.37 -2.73 -11.47
C ALA A 391 27.59 -2.21 -10.07
N GLN A 392 27.80 -0.92 -9.91
CA GLN A 392 27.78 -0.24 -8.59
C GLN A 392 26.52 0.60 -8.48
N ASN A 393 25.36 -0.03 -8.72
CA ASN A 393 24.09 0.61 -8.51
C ASN A 393 23.80 0.72 -7.01
N GLN A 394 23.13 1.78 -6.62
CA GLN A 394 22.75 2.04 -5.23
C GLN A 394 21.32 2.51 -5.20
N ILE A 395 20.58 2.06 -4.21
CA ILE A 395 19.33 2.73 -3.81
C ILE A 395 19.72 3.99 -3.03
N LEU A 396 19.35 5.14 -3.56
CA LEU A 396 19.81 6.45 -3.08
C LEU A 396 18.83 7.11 -2.11
N THR A 397 17.98 6.33 -1.47
CA THR A 397 17.03 6.77 -0.45
C THR A 397 17.06 5.84 0.75
N ASP A 398 16.77 6.37 1.92
CA ASP A 398 16.58 5.55 3.12
C ASP A 398 15.16 4.96 3.19
N ILE A 399 14.24 5.46 2.37
CA ILE A 399 12.84 5.05 2.40
C ILE A 399 12.68 3.66 1.76
N VAL A 400 12.09 2.75 2.50
CA VAL A 400 11.60 1.46 2.01
C VAL A 400 10.07 1.47 2.14
N TYR A 401 9.36 1.32 1.03
CA TYR A 401 7.90 1.33 1.02
C TYR A 401 7.29 -0.04 1.30
N THR A 402 7.89 -1.07 0.74
CA THR A 402 7.35 -2.42 0.83
C THR A 402 8.46 -3.46 0.92
N VAL A 403 8.13 -4.61 1.49
CA VAL A 403 9.03 -5.74 1.64
C VAL A 403 8.26 -7.04 1.42
N ALA A 404 8.87 -7.98 0.73
CA ALA A 404 8.31 -9.32 0.53
C ALA A 404 9.43 -10.37 0.56
N LEU A 405 9.10 -11.56 1.05
CA LEU A 405 9.94 -12.73 0.93
C LEU A 405 9.45 -13.61 -0.20
N ASP A 406 10.36 -14.01 -1.04
CA ASP A 406 10.15 -15.08 -2.00
C ASP A 406 10.46 -16.42 -1.31
N GLU A 407 9.41 -17.17 -1.07
CA GLU A 407 9.48 -18.41 -0.29
C GLU A 407 9.58 -19.65 -1.15
N ARG A 408 9.64 -19.47 -2.46
CA ARG A 408 9.49 -20.54 -3.45
C ARG A 408 10.73 -21.43 -3.62
N ASP A 409 11.88 -20.95 -3.21
CA ASP A 409 13.13 -21.70 -3.27
C ASP A 409 13.71 -21.95 -1.87
N THR A 410 14.61 -22.89 -1.75
CA THR A 410 15.40 -23.13 -0.51
C THR A 410 16.25 -21.92 -0.12
N THR A 411 16.50 -21.00 -1.05
CA THR A 411 17.08 -19.68 -0.82
C THR A 411 15.98 -18.65 -0.59
N LEU A 412 15.86 -18.16 0.64
CA LEU A 412 14.93 -17.07 0.96
C LEU A 412 15.41 -15.80 0.27
N ASN A 413 14.74 -15.43 -0.81
CA ASN A 413 14.97 -14.16 -1.50
C ASN A 413 14.17 -13.05 -0.83
N LEU A 414 14.86 -11.96 -0.47
CA LEU A 414 14.27 -10.78 0.16
C LEU A 414 14.16 -9.65 -0.86
N TRP A 415 12.95 -9.25 -1.17
CA TRP A 415 12.66 -8.11 -2.03
C TRP A 415 12.32 -6.87 -1.21
N ILE A 416 12.83 -5.72 -1.61
CA ILE A 416 12.42 -4.41 -1.08
C ILE A 416 12.04 -3.48 -2.22
N GLY A 417 10.94 -2.73 -2.03
CA GLY A 417 10.49 -1.68 -2.93
C GLY A 417 10.74 -0.30 -2.31
N THR A 418 11.27 0.60 -3.11
CA THR A 418 11.68 1.95 -2.68
C THR A 418 11.19 3.02 -3.65
N PRO A 419 11.33 4.33 -3.36
CA PRO A 419 11.15 5.38 -4.35
C PRO A 419 12.20 5.38 -5.48
N ASP A 420 13.27 4.60 -5.35
CA ASP A 420 14.43 4.60 -6.26
C ASP A 420 14.74 3.20 -6.81
N GLY A 421 13.72 2.40 -7.04
CA GLY A 421 13.84 1.08 -7.61
C GLY A 421 13.50 -0.05 -6.63
N VAL A 422 13.81 -1.26 -7.07
CA VAL A 422 13.64 -2.48 -6.29
C VAL A 422 15.00 -3.15 -6.07
N ALA A 423 15.18 -3.77 -4.92
CA ALA A 423 16.37 -4.54 -4.64
C ALA A 423 16.02 -5.94 -4.14
N LEU A 424 16.83 -6.91 -4.56
CA LEU A 424 16.75 -8.30 -4.21
C LEU A 424 17.99 -8.73 -3.44
N SER A 425 17.83 -9.30 -2.26
CA SER A 425 18.90 -10.01 -1.55
C SER A 425 18.60 -11.51 -1.52
N SER A 426 19.62 -12.30 -1.80
CA SER A 426 19.54 -13.76 -1.66
C SER A 426 19.83 -14.26 -0.23
N ASP A 427 20.01 -13.35 0.71
CA ASP A 427 20.21 -13.69 2.11
C ASP A 427 19.45 -12.73 3.05
N MET A 428 19.12 -13.24 4.24
CA MET A 428 18.37 -12.51 5.25
C MET A 428 19.22 -11.55 6.10
N HIS A 429 20.50 -11.40 5.76
CA HIS A 429 21.40 -10.45 6.38
C HIS A 429 21.58 -9.18 5.53
N GLY A 430 21.18 -9.24 4.25
CA GLY A 430 21.36 -8.14 3.31
C GLY A 430 22.83 -7.89 2.99
N SER A 431 23.64 -8.95 2.95
CA SER A 431 25.06 -8.83 2.67
C SER A 431 25.36 -8.64 1.17
N SER A 432 24.42 -9.00 0.32
CA SER A 432 24.50 -8.85 -1.13
C SER A 432 23.15 -8.47 -1.72
N TRP A 433 23.14 -7.45 -2.57
CA TRP A 433 21.93 -6.97 -3.22
C TRP A 433 22.12 -6.92 -4.73
N SER A 434 21.05 -7.25 -5.47
CA SER A 434 20.88 -6.96 -6.90
C SER A 434 19.84 -5.84 -7.01
N ILE A 435 20.18 -4.75 -7.70
CA ILE A 435 19.33 -3.56 -7.82
C ILE A 435 18.77 -3.48 -9.23
N TYR A 436 17.46 -3.24 -9.30
CA TYR A 436 16.73 -3.06 -10.54
C TYR A 436 16.10 -1.67 -10.54
N GLN A 437 16.46 -0.89 -11.55
CA GLN A 437 15.99 0.48 -11.73
C GLN A 437 15.60 0.66 -13.20
N THR A 438 14.56 1.46 -13.44
CA THR A 438 14.32 1.95 -14.79
C THR A 438 15.20 3.15 -15.06
N GLU A 439 15.52 3.37 -16.33
CA GLU A 439 16.24 4.57 -16.72
C GLU A 439 15.35 5.80 -16.49
N TYR A 440 15.86 6.77 -15.76
CA TYR A 440 15.22 8.07 -15.66
C TYR A 440 15.20 8.73 -17.04
N ASP A 441 14.12 9.46 -17.36
CA ASP A 441 14.07 10.26 -18.58
C ASP A 441 15.10 11.39 -18.47
N THR A 442 16.00 11.40 -19.40
CA THR A 442 17.38 11.78 -19.25
C THR A 442 17.67 13.19 -19.70
N THR A 443 16.65 14.01 -19.90
CA THR A 443 16.81 15.40 -20.29
C THR A 443 16.95 16.35 -19.11
N GLU A 444 16.61 15.90 -17.89
CA GLU A 444 16.66 16.76 -16.71
C GLU A 444 17.86 16.45 -15.82
N VAL A 445 18.56 17.52 -15.45
CA VAL A 445 19.58 17.51 -14.41
C VAL A 445 18.94 17.92 -13.09
N TYR A 446 19.07 17.09 -12.07
CA TYR A 446 18.52 17.39 -10.74
C TYR A 446 19.42 16.89 -9.62
N ALA A 447 19.23 17.48 -8.44
CA ALA A 447 19.91 17.07 -7.23
C ALA A 447 18.94 16.50 -6.21
N TYR A 448 19.33 15.44 -5.50
CA TYR A 448 18.50 14.84 -4.46
C TYR A 448 19.32 14.22 -3.32
N PRO A 449 18.77 14.17 -2.09
CA PRO A 449 17.48 14.77 -1.71
C PRO A 449 17.55 16.30 -1.79
N ASN A 450 16.41 16.94 -2.10
CA ASN A 450 16.28 18.39 -2.10
C ASN A 450 14.97 18.80 -1.39
N PRO A 451 15.01 19.48 -0.22
CA PRO A 451 16.21 20.01 0.44
C PRO A 451 17.14 18.93 1.00
N PHE A 452 18.42 19.28 1.14
CA PHE A 452 19.47 18.39 1.65
C PHE A 452 20.00 18.88 3.01
N SER A 453 20.22 17.91 3.91
CA SER A 453 20.95 18.10 5.15
C SER A 453 21.92 16.94 5.37
N PRO A 454 23.24 17.19 5.47
CA PRO A 454 24.23 16.13 5.64
C PRO A 454 24.08 15.37 6.97
N PHE A 455 23.29 15.90 7.92
CA PHE A 455 23.06 15.29 9.22
C PHE A 455 21.75 14.48 9.31
N SER A 456 20.86 14.63 8.32
CA SER A 456 19.52 14.06 8.37
C SER A 456 19.15 13.23 7.15
N HIS A 457 19.90 13.36 6.05
CA HIS A 457 19.56 12.72 4.78
C HIS A 457 20.69 11.85 4.26
N ASN A 458 20.31 10.82 3.50
CA ASN A 458 21.23 9.88 2.86
C ASN A 458 22.31 9.35 3.80
N GLN A 459 21.88 8.90 4.97
CA GLN A 459 22.74 8.26 5.98
C GLN A 459 23.13 6.82 5.58
N LEU A 460 22.76 6.37 4.37
CA LEU A 460 23.18 5.10 3.82
C LEU A 460 24.71 5.00 3.83
N GLY A 461 25.23 4.11 4.64
CA GLY A 461 26.66 3.99 4.85
C GLY A 461 27.29 5.13 5.68
N ASN A 462 26.50 5.95 6.35
CA ASN A 462 26.92 7.13 7.14
C ASN A 462 27.60 8.24 6.30
N ASP A 463 27.20 8.40 5.05
CA ASP A 463 27.90 9.30 4.14
C ASP A 463 27.29 10.71 4.02
N GLY A 464 25.99 10.90 4.28
CA GLY A 464 25.35 12.21 4.30
C GLY A 464 25.56 13.05 3.02
N TYR A 465 25.47 12.45 1.84
CA TYR A 465 25.70 13.12 0.57
C TYR A 465 24.40 13.51 -0.13
N ILE A 466 24.41 14.67 -0.81
CA ILE A 466 23.50 14.99 -1.91
C ILE A 466 24.09 14.44 -3.23
N ARG A 467 23.27 13.93 -4.09
CA ARG A 467 23.67 13.34 -5.38
C ARG A 467 23.08 14.14 -6.54
N PHE A 468 23.77 14.12 -7.67
CA PHE A 468 23.39 14.86 -8.86
C PHE A 468 23.16 13.88 -10.00
N HIS A 469 21.93 13.83 -10.47
CA HIS A 469 21.57 13.13 -11.69
C HIS A 469 21.88 14.04 -12.88
N THR A 470 22.60 13.54 -13.88
CA THR A 470 23.09 14.33 -15.00
C THR A 470 22.51 13.90 -16.35
N GLY A 471 21.45 13.10 -16.33
CA GLY A 471 20.87 12.54 -17.54
C GLY A 471 21.76 11.46 -18.19
N LYS A 472 21.37 11.01 -19.39
CA LYS A 472 22.16 10.05 -20.22
C LYS A 472 23.38 10.68 -20.87
N VAL A 473 24.09 11.53 -20.16
CA VAL A 473 25.32 12.09 -20.70
C VAL A 473 26.43 11.05 -20.53
N VAL A 474 26.82 10.45 -21.63
CA VAL A 474 27.93 9.48 -21.68
C VAL A 474 29.11 10.08 -22.46
N ASN A 475 30.29 9.62 -22.15
CA ASN A 475 31.52 10.00 -22.86
C ASN A 475 31.81 11.53 -22.86
N THR A 476 31.56 12.20 -21.76
CA THR A 476 31.80 13.62 -21.61
C THR A 476 32.43 13.94 -20.27
N ILE A 477 32.90 15.17 -20.13
CA ILE A 477 33.42 15.74 -18.91
C ILE A 477 32.33 16.64 -18.32
N ILE A 478 31.98 16.39 -17.06
CA ILE A 478 31.01 17.21 -16.32
C ILE A 478 31.76 17.99 -15.26
N GLU A 479 31.42 19.27 -15.12
CA GLU A 479 31.89 20.13 -14.05
C GLU A 479 30.72 20.43 -13.10
N LEU A 480 30.87 20.02 -11.84
CA LEU A 480 29.94 20.35 -10.77
C LEU A 480 30.45 21.61 -10.05
N ASN A 481 29.64 22.65 -10.08
CA ASN A 481 29.91 23.90 -9.37
C ASN A 481 28.75 24.18 -8.39
N ILE A 482 29.05 24.38 -7.11
CA ILE A 482 28.06 24.69 -6.07
C ILE A 482 28.36 26.09 -5.53
N PHE A 483 27.30 26.90 -5.40
CA PHE A 483 27.37 28.29 -4.97
C PHE A 483 26.53 28.45 -3.69
N ASN A 484 26.96 29.30 -2.79
CA ASN A 484 26.16 29.75 -1.65
C ASN A 484 25.16 30.83 -2.07
N PHE A 485 24.33 31.29 -1.12
CA PHE A 485 23.36 32.38 -1.39
C PHE A 485 23.99 33.70 -1.81
N GLY A 486 25.26 33.94 -1.46
CA GLY A 486 26.02 35.09 -1.91
C GLY A 486 26.63 34.93 -3.31
N MET A 487 26.32 33.86 -4.04
CA MET A 487 26.87 33.50 -5.34
C MET A 487 28.39 33.25 -5.32
N GLU A 488 28.96 32.98 -4.16
CA GLU A 488 30.34 32.55 -4.03
C GLU A 488 30.42 31.04 -4.27
N LYS A 489 31.38 30.61 -5.10
CA LYS A 489 31.57 29.19 -5.38
C LYS A 489 32.20 28.49 -4.19
N VAL A 490 31.45 27.58 -3.55
CA VAL A 490 31.87 26.85 -2.35
C VAL A 490 32.41 25.45 -2.68
N TYR A 491 32.10 24.92 -3.86
CA TYR A 491 32.61 23.64 -4.31
C TYR A 491 32.76 23.61 -5.83
N SER A 492 33.77 22.90 -6.31
CA SER A 492 34.00 22.67 -7.75
C SER A 492 34.75 21.35 -7.92
N GLU A 493 34.20 20.47 -8.74
CA GLU A 493 34.82 19.18 -9.10
C GLU A 493 34.49 18.82 -10.54
N THR A 494 35.42 18.14 -11.18
CA THR A 494 35.29 17.70 -12.59
C THR A 494 35.28 16.19 -12.66
N PHE A 495 34.28 15.63 -13.35
CA PHE A 495 34.08 14.20 -13.52
C PHE A 495 34.22 13.83 -15.01
N ASP A 496 35.17 12.97 -15.33
CA ASP A 496 35.30 12.40 -16.67
C ASP A 496 34.47 11.09 -16.73
N LEU A 497 33.30 11.17 -17.34
CA LEU A 497 32.37 10.03 -17.44
C LEU A 497 32.86 8.91 -18.37
N ASN A 498 33.98 9.08 -19.03
CA ASN A 498 34.64 7.97 -19.74
C ASN A 498 35.30 6.99 -18.76
N THR A 499 35.75 7.50 -17.62
CA THR A 499 36.52 6.74 -16.61
C THR A 499 35.83 6.67 -15.27
N TYR A 500 35.07 7.69 -14.88
CA TYR A 500 34.33 7.75 -13.62
C TYR A 500 33.04 6.94 -13.69
N ARG A 501 32.86 6.02 -12.76
CA ARG A 501 31.68 5.13 -12.67
C ARG A 501 30.87 5.30 -11.38
N GLY A 502 31.23 6.23 -10.53
CA GLY A 502 30.54 6.52 -9.29
C GLY A 502 29.44 7.58 -9.45
N ALA A 503 28.57 7.69 -8.43
CA ALA A 503 27.61 8.77 -8.35
C ALA A 503 28.31 10.11 -8.16
N ILE A 504 27.89 11.13 -8.92
CA ILE A 504 28.32 12.53 -8.71
C ILE A 504 27.67 12.99 -7.42
N LYS A 505 28.45 13.34 -6.39
CA LYS A 505 27.94 13.61 -5.05
C LYS A 505 28.75 14.68 -4.30
N TRP A 506 28.09 15.34 -3.35
CA TRP A 506 28.69 16.34 -2.47
C TRP A 506 28.18 16.19 -1.05
N ASN A 507 29.04 16.34 -0.06
CA ASN A 507 28.74 16.13 1.37
C ASN A 507 28.28 17.40 2.11
N GLY A 508 27.98 18.48 1.43
CA GLY A 508 27.57 19.75 2.03
C GLY A 508 28.69 20.57 2.66
N ARG A 509 29.94 20.17 2.50
CA ARG A 509 31.09 20.89 3.06
C ARG A 509 31.79 21.75 2.02
N ASP A 510 32.16 22.91 2.44
CA ASP A 510 33.05 23.80 1.67
C ASP A 510 34.44 23.19 1.49
N LEU A 511 35.14 23.52 0.43
CA LEU A 511 36.52 23.13 0.16
C LEU A 511 37.56 23.95 0.97
N ASN A 512 37.11 24.91 1.79
CA ASN A 512 38.00 25.75 2.60
C ASN A 512 38.23 25.17 4.00
#